data_5fe4cb477c9b4226dd8f9eec65db46f9
#
_entry.id   5fe4cb477c9b4226dd8f9eec65db46f9
#
_cell.length_a   1.000
_cell.length_b   1.000
_cell.length_c   1.000
_cell.angle_alpha   90.00
_cell.angle_beta   90.00
_cell.angle_gamma   90.00
#
_symmetry.space_group_name_H-M   'P 1'
#
loop_
_entity.id
_entity.type
_entity.pdbx_description
1 polymer ?
#
loop_
_entity_poly.entity_id
_entity_poly.type
_entity_poly.pdbx_seq_one_letter_code
_entity_poly.pdbx_strand_id
1 'polypeptide(L)'
;MKRFVATAQGRVQRVGYREHVYDETFDRNISGYVKNLKNGEVEIVAEGSEKDLRGFINAINIIQRPIVVKSFTIRWEEATGEYADFEIIRGDIQEEIFERIDYAGKVLHSMDMKFDQMLDKQDQTIQIGKETLQVSKETLQIGKETLQIGKETLQIGKET
;
A
#
# COMPACT_ATOMS: atom_id res chain seq x y z
N MET A 1 5.29 15.85 -31.32
CA MET A 1 5.82 15.27 -30.07
C MET A 1 6.28 16.41 -29.18
N LYS A 2 6.10 16.30 -27.90
CA LYS A 2 6.55 17.27 -26.90
C LYS A 2 7.49 16.61 -25.92
N ARG A 3 8.17 17.42 -25.13
CA ARG A 3 9.04 17.00 -24.03
C ARG A 3 8.68 17.77 -22.78
N PHE A 4 8.81 17.15 -21.64
CA PHE A 4 8.89 17.86 -20.39
C PHE A 4 10.12 17.45 -19.58
N VAL A 5 10.61 18.37 -18.80
CA VAL A 5 11.57 18.12 -17.72
C VAL A 5 10.87 18.43 -16.41
N ALA A 6 10.77 17.45 -15.54
CA ALA A 6 10.14 17.59 -14.24
C ALA A 6 11.09 17.27 -13.09
N THR A 7 10.84 17.89 -11.96
CA THR A 7 11.53 17.61 -10.71
C THR A 7 10.51 17.33 -9.62
N ALA A 8 10.59 16.13 -9.07
CA ALA A 8 9.76 15.70 -7.94
C ALA A 8 10.52 15.87 -6.63
N GLN A 9 9.85 16.48 -5.64
CA GLN A 9 10.37 16.69 -4.30
C GLN A 9 9.46 16.02 -3.27
N GLY A 10 10.03 15.57 -2.17
CA GLY A 10 9.32 14.95 -1.05
C GLY A 10 9.96 13.63 -0.67
N ARG A 11 9.15 12.63 -0.34
CA ARG A 11 9.64 11.26 -0.14
C ARG A 11 9.61 10.53 -1.48
N VAL A 12 10.63 10.76 -2.29
CA VAL A 12 10.73 10.26 -3.67
C VAL A 12 11.99 9.43 -3.91
N GLN A 13 12.98 9.48 -3.02
CA GLN A 13 14.15 8.61 -3.07
C GLN A 13 14.05 7.51 -2.01
N ARG A 14 14.64 6.34 -2.26
CA ARG A 14 14.66 5.16 -1.37
C ARG A 14 13.26 4.58 -1.05
N VAL A 15 12.30 4.81 -1.92
CA VAL A 15 10.90 4.39 -1.74
C VAL A 15 10.29 3.72 -2.97
N GLY A 16 11.12 3.40 -3.99
CA GLY A 16 10.66 2.78 -5.22
C GLY A 16 9.98 3.74 -6.20
N TYR A 17 10.20 5.06 -6.07
CA TYR A 17 9.55 6.03 -6.95
C TYR A 17 10.04 5.95 -8.39
N ARG A 18 11.34 5.73 -8.64
CA ARG A 18 11.88 5.57 -10.00
C ARG A 18 11.28 4.35 -10.71
N GLU A 19 11.11 3.25 -9.99
CA GLU A 19 10.44 2.05 -10.49
C GLU A 19 8.97 2.35 -10.81
N HIS A 20 8.25 3.03 -9.94
CA HIS A 20 6.87 3.46 -10.21
C HIS A 20 6.79 4.34 -11.47
N VAL A 21 7.67 5.34 -11.60
CA VAL A 21 7.74 6.20 -12.80
C VAL A 21 7.98 5.37 -14.05
N TYR A 22 8.88 4.40 -14.00
CA TYR A 22 9.17 3.50 -15.11
C TYR A 22 7.96 2.62 -15.48
N ASP A 23 7.31 2.02 -14.49
CA ASP A 23 6.14 1.16 -14.69
C ASP A 23 4.99 1.91 -15.38
N GLU A 24 4.81 3.19 -15.06
CA GLU A 24 3.78 4.05 -15.67
C GLU A 24 4.04 4.39 -17.15
N THR A 25 5.17 3.99 -17.70
CA THR A 25 5.46 4.15 -19.15
C THR A 25 4.98 2.98 -20.00
N PHE A 26 4.71 1.79 -19.43
CA PHE A 26 4.42 0.56 -20.18
C PHE A 26 3.22 0.67 -21.13
N ASP A 27 2.17 1.35 -20.70
CA ASP A 27 0.95 1.52 -21.49
C ASP A 27 0.92 2.84 -22.30
N ARG A 28 2.07 3.53 -22.37
CA ARG A 28 2.21 4.84 -23.03
C ARG A 28 3.41 4.84 -23.96
N ASN A 29 3.27 5.50 -25.08
CA ASN A 29 4.39 5.68 -26.00
C ASN A 29 5.26 6.88 -25.56
N ILE A 30 6.08 6.64 -24.54
CA ILE A 30 6.93 7.64 -23.89
C ILE A 30 8.37 7.15 -23.87
N SER A 31 9.31 8.03 -24.24
CA SER A 31 10.76 7.82 -24.11
C SER A 31 11.37 8.87 -23.19
N GLY A 32 12.54 8.60 -22.65
CA GLY A 32 13.23 9.52 -21.74
C GLY A 32 13.93 8.81 -20.59
N TYR A 33 13.98 9.45 -19.43
CA TYR A 33 14.61 8.85 -18.26
C TYR A 33 14.08 9.40 -16.94
N VAL A 34 14.36 8.65 -15.88
CA VAL A 34 14.20 9.07 -14.49
C VAL A 34 15.50 8.83 -13.71
N LYS A 35 15.93 9.79 -12.92
CA LYS A 35 17.13 9.67 -12.07
C LYS A 35 16.98 10.40 -10.75
N ASN A 36 17.69 9.90 -9.73
CA ASN A 36 17.87 10.59 -8.45
C ASN A 36 18.90 11.71 -8.61
N LEU A 37 18.61 12.85 -7.99
CA LEU A 37 19.57 13.96 -7.87
C LEU A 37 20.20 13.93 -6.47
N LYS A 38 21.41 14.51 -6.34
CA LYS A 38 22.16 14.56 -5.08
C LYS A 38 21.47 15.33 -3.97
N ASN A 39 20.58 16.26 -4.33
CA ASN A 39 19.81 17.06 -3.39
C ASN A 39 18.54 16.37 -2.81
N GLY A 40 18.33 15.10 -3.13
CA GLY A 40 17.17 14.34 -2.68
C GLY A 40 15.96 14.39 -3.61
N GLU A 41 16.02 15.15 -4.67
CA GLU A 41 14.97 15.25 -5.71
C GLU A 41 15.10 14.12 -6.74
N VAL A 42 14.04 13.93 -7.52
CA VAL A 42 14.06 13.03 -8.68
C VAL A 42 13.77 13.85 -9.93
N GLU A 43 14.65 13.73 -10.91
CA GLU A 43 14.46 14.34 -12.23
C GLU A 43 13.83 13.32 -13.18
N ILE A 44 12.83 13.78 -13.93
CA ILE A 44 12.14 13.01 -14.95
C ILE A 44 12.15 13.80 -16.25
N VAL A 45 12.67 13.18 -17.30
CA VAL A 45 12.61 13.72 -18.66
C VAL A 45 11.78 12.76 -19.49
N ALA A 46 10.75 13.27 -20.16
CA ALA A 46 9.86 12.44 -20.96
C ALA A 46 9.47 13.12 -22.27
N GLU A 47 9.50 12.35 -23.34
CA GLU A 47 9.08 12.74 -24.69
C GLU A 47 7.94 11.83 -25.17
N GLY A 48 6.97 12.42 -25.87
CA GLY A 48 5.82 11.68 -26.38
C GLY A 48 4.72 12.58 -26.90
N SER A 49 3.53 12.01 -27.09
CA SER A 49 2.33 12.78 -27.39
C SER A 49 1.92 13.62 -26.17
N GLU A 50 1.35 14.79 -26.37
CA GLU A 50 0.89 15.63 -25.26
C GLU A 50 -0.13 14.89 -24.38
N LYS A 51 -0.99 14.06 -24.97
CA LYS A 51 -1.98 13.26 -24.26
C LYS A 51 -1.30 12.24 -23.33
N ASP A 52 -0.33 11.50 -23.84
CA ASP A 52 0.41 10.48 -23.06
C ASP A 52 1.20 11.13 -21.93
N LEU A 53 1.88 12.25 -22.23
CA LEU A 53 2.67 12.99 -21.24
C LEU A 53 1.80 13.56 -20.12
N ARG A 54 0.60 14.09 -20.40
CA ARG A 54 -0.33 14.58 -19.36
C ARG A 54 -0.86 13.45 -18.50
N GLY A 55 -1.23 12.31 -19.10
CA GLY A 55 -1.63 11.11 -18.39
C GLY A 55 -0.50 10.56 -17.50
N PHE A 56 0.72 10.57 -18.00
CA PHE A 56 1.91 10.17 -17.27
C PHE A 56 2.19 11.08 -16.06
N ILE A 57 2.14 12.40 -16.25
CA ILE A 57 2.31 13.37 -15.16
C ILE A 57 1.31 13.10 -14.02
N ASN A 58 0.03 12.86 -14.34
CA ASN A 58 -0.98 12.56 -13.36
C ASN A 58 -0.70 11.25 -12.59
N ALA A 59 -0.17 10.24 -13.29
CA ALA A 59 0.15 8.95 -12.71
C ALA A 59 1.37 8.96 -11.79
N ILE A 60 2.33 9.87 -12.01
CA ILE A 60 3.58 9.95 -11.24
C ILE A 60 3.58 11.04 -10.16
N ASN A 61 2.67 12.01 -10.24
CA ASN A 61 2.51 13.05 -9.21
C ASN A 61 1.53 12.57 -8.13
N ILE A 62 1.98 11.66 -7.28
CA ILE A 62 1.13 10.91 -6.35
C ILE A 62 1.53 11.07 -4.89
N ILE A 63 0.55 10.82 -4.01
CA ILE A 63 0.74 10.59 -2.58
C ILE A 63 0.20 9.19 -2.28
N GLN A 64 1.05 8.21 -2.43
CA GLN A 64 0.75 6.80 -2.12
C GLN A 64 1.92 6.23 -1.33
N ARG A 65 1.74 6.08 -0.02
CA ARG A 65 2.82 5.62 0.86
C ARG A 65 3.44 4.31 0.38
N PRO A 66 4.77 4.16 0.37
CA PRO A 66 5.75 5.08 0.97
C PRO A 66 6.12 6.31 0.12
N ILE A 67 5.66 6.42 -1.13
CA ILE A 67 5.92 7.54 -2.04
C ILE A 67 5.05 8.73 -1.64
N VAL A 68 5.66 9.90 -1.48
CA VAL A 68 4.97 11.16 -1.21
C VAL A 68 5.60 12.26 -2.03
N VAL A 69 4.97 12.64 -3.14
CA VAL A 69 5.37 13.79 -3.94
C VAL A 69 4.74 15.05 -3.32
N LYS A 70 5.56 15.90 -2.72
CA LYS A 70 5.12 17.15 -2.08
C LYS A 70 5.11 18.31 -3.06
N SER A 71 6.04 18.34 -4.01
CA SER A 71 6.17 19.35 -5.04
C SER A 71 6.59 18.68 -6.34
N PHE A 72 5.97 19.11 -7.42
CA PHE A 72 6.22 18.59 -8.75
C PHE A 72 6.32 19.77 -9.72
N THR A 73 7.52 20.11 -10.12
CA THR A 73 7.80 21.23 -11.03
C THR A 73 7.98 20.72 -12.45
N ILE A 74 7.33 21.34 -13.41
CA ILE A 74 7.37 20.91 -14.83
C ILE A 74 7.80 22.08 -15.70
N ARG A 75 8.72 21.81 -16.63
CA ARG A 75 9.07 22.68 -17.72
C ARG A 75 8.82 21.96 -19.04
N TRP A 76 7.99 22.52 -19.89
CA TRP A 76 7.69 22.01 -21.21
C TRP A 76 8.71 22.50 -22.24
N GLU A 77 9.10 21.61 -23.13
CA GLU A 77 10.08 21.84 -24.18
C GLU A 77 9.66 21.14 -25.48
N GLU A 78 10.32 21.45 -26.58
CA GLU A 78 10.21 20.67 -27.81
C GLU A 78 10.95 19.33 -27.66
N ALA A 79 10.39 18.26 -28.25
CA ALA A 79 11.01 16.94 -28.25
C ALA A 79 12.32 16.96 -29.04
N THR A 80 13.34 16.31 -28.49
CA THR A 80 14.66 16.19 -29.18
C THR A 80 14.78 14.94 -30.03
N GLY A 81 13.99 13.89 -29.69
CA GLY A 81 14.06 12.58 -30.32
C GLY A 81 15.33 11.79 -29.99
N GLU A 82 16.05 12.18 -28.93
CA GLU A 82 17.31 11.55 -28.53
C GLU A 82 17.13 10.22 -27.82
N TYR A 83 15.91 9.98 -27.27
CA TYR A 83 15.63 8.79 -26.48
C TYR A 83 14.88 7.74 -27.29
N ALA A 84 15.44 6.54 -27.39
CA ALA A 84 14.77 5.40 -28.02
C ALA A 84 13.68 4.81 -27.12
N ASP A 85 13.98 4.68 -25.82
CA ASP A 85 13.11 4.08 -24.81
C ASP A 85 13.10 4.92 -23.54
N PHE A 86 12.33 4.48 -22.54
CA PHE A 86 12.36 5.09 -21.21
C PHE A 86 13.29 4.28 -20.29
N GLU A 87 14.18 4.95 -19.58
CA GLU A 87 15.22 4.30 -18.78
C GLU A 87 15.28 4.84 -17.35
N ILE A 88 15.66 3.99 -16.40
CA ILE A 88 16.07 4.40 -15.06
C ILE A 88 17.59 4.62 -15.09
N ILE A 89 18.03 5.87 -14.94
CA ILE A 89 19.45 6.18 -14.76
C ILE A 89 19.81 5.93 -13.30
N ARG A 90 20.65 4.93 -13.09
CA ARG A 90 21.15 4.56 -11.77
C ARG A 90 22.52 5.19 -11.51
N GLY A 91 22.77 5.51 -10.22
CA GLY A 91 24.05 6.02 -9.78
C GLY A 91 25.08 4.91 -9.52
N ASP A 92 25.95 5.12 -8.54
CA ASP A 92 26.91 4.11 -8.10
C ASP A 92 26.17 2.84 -7.61
N ILE A 93 26.70 1.67 -7.99
CA ILE A 93 26.13 0.37 -7.65
C ILE A 93 26.02 0.20 -6.13
N GLN A 94 26.99 0.67 -5.37
CA GLN A 94 26.95 0.58 -3.90
C GLN A 94 25.84 1.44 -3.31
N GLU A 95 25.65 2.67 -3.77
CA GLU A 95 24.55 3.54 -3.34
C GLU A 95 23.20 2.91 -3.67
N GLU A 96 23.03 2.35 -4.87
CA GLU A 96 21.81 1.66 -5.30
C GLU A 96 21.51 0.43 -4.43
N ILE A 97 22.51 -0.35 -4.06
CA ILE A 97 22.34 -1.51 -3.17
C ILE A 97 21.91 -1.05 -1.78
N PHE A 98 22.55 -0.04 -1.23
CA PHE A 98 22.19 0.52 0.09
C PHE A 98 20.76 1.07 0.08
N GLU A 99 20.36 1.78 -0.97
CA GLU A 99 18.98 2.28 -1.11
C GLU A 99 17.96 1.15 -1.11
N ARG A 100 18.24 0.05 -1.81
CA ARG A 100 17.36 -1.14 -1.85
C ARG A 100 17.29 -1.86 -0.52
N ILE A 101 18.41 -1.98 0.18
CA ILE A 101 18.46 -2.57 1.53
C ILE A 101 17.66 -1.73 2.51
N ASP A 102 17.84 -0.41 2.50
CA ASP A 102 17.07 0.52 3.34
C ASP A 102 15.56 0.43 3.08
N TYR A 103 15.17 0.35 1.81
CA TYR A 103 13.77 0.18 1.43
C TYR A 103 13.21 -1.16 1.91
N ALA A 104 13.95 -2.25 1.68
CA ALA A 104 13.56 -3.59 2.14
C ALA A 104 13.41 -3.62 3.66
N GLY A 105 14.32 -3.00 4.40
CA GLY A 105 14.25 -2.88 5.86
C GLY A 105 12.98 -2.17 6.34
N LYS A 106 12.59 -1.07 5.67
CA LYS A 106 11.36 -0.34 6.00
C LYS A 106 10.10 -1.15 5.71
N VAL A 107 10.09 -1.89 4.60
CA VAL A 107 8.96 -2.78 4.25
C VAL A 107 8.85 -3.90 5.27
N LEU A 108 9.96 -4.55 5.64
CA LEU A 108 9.98 -5.60 6.64
C LEU A 108 9.49 -5.11 8.00
N HIS A 109 9.93 -3.95 8.45
CA HIS A 109 9.44 -3.34 9.69
C HIS A 109 7.94 -3.05 9.65
N SER A 110 7.44 -2.54 8.52
CA SER A 110 6.00 -2.33 8.33
C SER A 110 5.19 -3.63 8.35
N MET A 111 5.75 -4.71 7.79
CA MET A 111 5.14 -6.04 7.83
C MET A 111 5.10 -6.58 9.26
N ASP A 112 6.19 -6.46 10.00
CA ASP A 112 6.31 -6.89 11.40
C ASP A 112 5.23 -6.22 12.26
N MET A 113 5.08 -4.90 12.17
CA MET A 113 4.00 -4.17 12.86
C MET A 113 2.60 -4.66 12.49
N LYS A 114 2.37 -5.01 11.22
CA LYS A 114 1.07 -5.55 10.77
C LYS A 114 0.82 -6.96 11.32
N PHE A 115 1.87 -7.77 11.41
CA PHE A 115 1.78 -9.09 12.03
C PHE A 115 1.42 -9.00 13.51
N ASP A 116 2.05 -8.11 14.26
CA ASP A 116 1.71 -7.87 15.66
C ASP A 116 0.23 -7.48 15.83
N GLN A 117 -0.25 -6.53 15.02
CA GLN A 117 -1.67 -6.14 15.04
C GLN A 117 -2.61 -7.30 14.68
N MET A 118 -2.19 -8.19 13.78
CA MET A 118 -2.97 -9.36 13.40
C MET A 118 -3.03 -10.38 14.52
N LEU A 119 -1.92 -10.60 15.23
CA LEU A 119 -1.85 -11.47 16.42
C LEU A 119 -2.76 -10.94 17.52
N ASP A 120 -2.71 -9.65 17.82
CA ASP A 120 -3.59 -9.03 18.83
C ASP A 120 -5.07 -9.23 18.51
N LYS A 121 -5.45 -9.04 17.23
CA LYS A 121 -6.84 -9.29 16.79
C LYS A 121 -7.22 -10.76 16.89
N GLN A 122 -6.30 -11.66 16.62
CA GLN A 122 -6.53 -13.09 16.75
C GLN A 122 -6.76 -13.48 18.20
N ASP A 123 -5.98 -12.94 19.12
CA ASP A 123 -6.14 -13.17 20.56
C ASP A 123 -7.49 -12.66 21.07
N GLN A 124 -7.92 -11.47 20.62
CA GLN A 124 -9.25 -10.93 20.91
C GLN A 124 -10.37 -11.86 20.39
N THR A 125 -10.22 -12.38 19.18
CA THR A 125 -11.19 -13.31 18.57
C THR A 125 -11.29 -14.61 19.37
N ILE A 126 -10.16 -15.15 19.82
CA ILE A 126 -10.10 -16.34 20.67
C ILE A 126 -10.81 -16.07 22.02
N GLN A 127 -10.57 -14.92 22.60
CA GLN A 127 -11.21 -14.53 23.86
C GLN A 127 -12.73 -14.43 23.72
N ILE A 128 -13.22 -13.76 22.69
CA ILE A 128 -14.67 -13.67 22.38
C ILE A 128 -15.25 -15.07 22.15
N GLY A 129 -14.53 -15.95 21.47
CA GLY A 129 -14.96 -17.34 21.27
C GLY A 129 -15.12 -18.11 22.58
N LYS A 130 -14.19 -17.93 23.52
CA LYS A 130 -14.28 -18.55 24.84
C LYS A 130 -15.48 -18.03 25.64
N GLU A 131 -15.71 -16.73 25.62
CA GLU A 131 -16.86 -16.10 26.31
C GLU A 131 -18.19 -16.56 25.70
N THR A 132 -18.29 -16.62 24.38
CA THR A 132 -19.45 -17.12 23.66
C THR A 132 -19.75 -18.58 24.02
N LEU A 133 -18.72 -19.41 24.11
CA LEU A 133 -18.87 -20.81 24.53
C LEU A 133 -19.39 -20.92 25.97
N GLN A 134 -18.90 -20.06 26.86
CA GLN A 134 -19.36 -20.03 28.24
C GLN A 134 -20.84 -19.65 28.33
N VAL A 135 -21.24 -18.56 27.67
CA VAL A 135 -22.65 -18.13 27.60
C VAL A 135 -23.55 -19.22 27.02
N SER A 136 -23.09 -19.92 26.00
CA SER A 136 -23.83 -21.03 25.37
C SER A 136 -24.06 -22.19 26.37
N LYS A 137 -23.06 -22.53 27.18
CA LYS A 137 -23.18 -23.56 28.23
C LYS A 137 -24.17 -23.15 29.30
N GLU A 138 -24.12 -21.91 29.76
CA GLU A 138 -25.06 -21.37 30.75
C GLU A 138 -26.49 -21.35 30.22
N THR A 139 -26.68 -20.93 28.97
CA THR A 139 -27.99 -20.96 28.29
C THR A 139 -28.54 -22.38 28.19
N LEU A 140 -27.71 -23.36 27.87
CA LEU A 140 -28.11 -24.76 27.82
C LEU A 140 -28.54 -25.27 29.20
N GLN A 141 -27.81 -24.88 30.24
CA GLN A 141 -28.15 -25.26 31.61
C GLN A 141 -29.51 -24.68 32.03
N ILE A 142 -29.73 -23.40 31.81
CA ILE A 142 -31.02 -22.72 32.08
C ILE A 142 -32.15 -23.41 31.30
N GLY A 143 -31.94 -23.78 30.07
CA GLY A 143 -32.91 -24.49 29.25
C GLY A 143 -33.31 -25.85 29.84
N LYS A 144 -32.35 -26.62 30.40
CA LYS A 144 -32.59 -27.88 31.07
C LYS A 144 -33.41 -27.69 32.36
N GLU A 145 -33.07 -26.69 33.15
CA GLU A 145 -33.79 -26.35 34.38
C GLU A 145 -35.22 -25.91 34.10
N THR A 146 -35.41 -25.06 33.08
CA THR A 146 -36.76 -24.63 32.63
C THR A 146 -37.60 -25.83 32.18
N LEU A 147 -37.02 -26.75 31.44
CA LEU A 147 -37.70 -27.96 31.00
C LEU A 147 -38.11 -28.84 32.18
N GLN A 148 -37.26 -28.97 33.20
CA GLN A 148 -37.54 -29.72 34.40
C GLN A 148 -38.72 -29.11 35.20
N ILE A 149 -38.69 -27.79 35.39
CA ILE A 149 -39.79 -27.04 36.07
C ILE A 149 -41.10 -27.21 35.30
N GLY A 150 -41.08 -27.14 33.98
CA GLY A 150 -42.24 -27.38 33.12
C GLY A 150 -42.86 -28.77 33.32
N LYS A 151 -42.04 -29.81 33.43
CA LYS A 151 -42.50 -31.19 33.71
C LYS A 151 -43.14 -31.30 35.06
N GLU A 152 -42.53 -30.73 36.09
CA GLU A 152 -43.06 -30.75 37.46
C GLU A 152 -44.40 -30.00 37.55
N THR A 153 -44.50 -28.85 36.90
CA THR A 153 -45.76 -28.07 36.83
C THR A 153 -46.87 -28.85 36.14
N LEU A 154 -46.56 -29.56 35.07
CA LEU A 154 -47.53 -30.43 34.38
C LEU A 154 -47.98 -31.61 35.22
N GLN A 155 -47.09 -32.13 36.04
CA GLN A 155 -47.44 -33.22 36.96
C GLN A 155 -48.41 -32.76 38.06
N ILE A 156 -48.11 -31.64 38.69
CA ILE A 156 -48.98 -31.02 39.72
C ILE A 156 -50.38 -30.72 39.15
N GLY A 157 -50.45 -30.20 37.91
CA GLY A 157 -51.73 -29.90 37.24
C GLY A 157 -52.57 -31.14 36.90
N LYS A 158 -51.99 -32.33 36.89
CA LYS A 158 -52.72 -33.61 36.68
C LYS A 158 -53.21 -34.23 37.98
N GLU A 159 -52.61 -33.87 39.11
CA GLU A 159 -52.96 -34.36 40.44
C GLU A 159 -54.04 -33.51 41.16
N THR A 160 -54.32 -32.34 40.54
CA THR A 160 -55.41 -31.45 40.97
C THR A 160 -56.63 -31.54 40.03
#